data_1241dce5415aeb0ae4517b3877b9bc26
#
_entry.id   1241dce5415aeb0ae4517b3877b9bc26
#
_cell.length_a   1.000
_cell.length_b   1.000
_cell.length_c   1.000
_cell.angle_alpha   90.00
_cell.angle_beta   90.00
_cell.angle_gamma   90.00
#
_symmetry.space_group_name_H-M   'P 1'
#
loop_
_entity.id
_entity.type
_entity.pdbx_description
1 polymer ?
#
loop_
_entity_poly.entity_id
_entity_poly.type
_entity_poly.pdbx_seq_one_letter_code
_entity_poly.pdbx_strand_id
1 'polypeptide(L)'
;MAPLEEQGEDGLPKRVLTRAQLAERIAQGEVLVVHRRLVYKLDNWIHRHPGGDVAILHFVGRDAKDEIEVYHSDETIAMMRRFAIARLADEDATDLKAGRLFRPLMPPIQLGYRNGVLEHPHAQLAMWDAYKVANHNDHVKTERIKHFPLPVDMLEPPPTEISLGREAKISAAFEDLHQQLKDADMYKLRPWNYVRECIRYVLFAYGAYAFFQWAQNMPTSGALRTLTYMASAASLGALWHQVAFTAHDAGHTGITHIYWLDRLIGVLVASFVGGLSLLWWCDNHDVHHLVTNHPEHDPDIQHMPIFAISPRFLPSKSKPEKH
;
A
#
# COMPACT_ATOMS: atom_id res chain seq x y z
N MET A 1 -12.55 -5.50 -22.46
CA MET A 1 -13.30 -6.77 -22.34
C MET A 1 -12.82 -7.71 -23.41
N ALA A 2 -12.53 -8.97 -23.07
CA ALA A 2 -12.31 -10.00 -24.07
C ALA A 2 -13.59 -10.14 -24.94
N PRO A 3 -13.45 -10.46 -26.24
CA PRO A 3 -14.59 -10.73 -27.11
C PRO A 3 -15.50 -11.81 -26.50
N LEU A 4 -16.81 -11.73 -26.71
CA LEU A 4 -17.80 -12.66 -26.14
C LEU A 4 -17.49 -14.13 -26.46
N GLU A 5 -16.85 -14.39 -27.60
CA GLU A 5 -16.43 -15.73 -28.04
C GLU A 5 -15.31 -16.34 -27.15
N GLU A 6 -14.57 -15.50 -26.45
CA GLU A 6 -13.48 -15.91 -25.54
C GLU A 6 -13.94 -16.04 -24.07
N GLN A 7 -15.23 -15.84 -23.78
CA GLN A 7 -15.79 -15.99 -22.44
C GLN A 7 -16.48 -17.34 -22.24
N GLY A 8 -16.37 -17.88 -21.01
CA GLY A 8 -17.10 -19.05 -20.57
C GLY A 8 -18.57 -18.71 -20.24
N GLU A 9 -19.35 -19.73 -19.91
CA GLU A 9 -20.74 -19.57 -19.45
C GLU A 9 -20.84 -18.72 -18.18
N ASP A 10 -19.76 -18.66 -17.38
CA ASP A 10 -19.61 -17.85 -16.17
C ASP A 10 -19.18 -16.38 -16.46
N GLY A 11 -19.09 -15.98 -17.73
CA GLY A 11 -18.66 -14.66 -18.16
C GLY A 11 -17.16 -14.38 -17.96
N LEU A 12 -16.38 -15.39 -17.61
CA LEU A 12 -14.94 -15.27 -17.37
C LEU A 12 -14.14 -15.77 -18.58
N PRO A 13 -12.86 -15.34 -18.74
CA PRO A 13 -12.02 -15.77 -19.86
C PRO A 13 -11.86 -17.29 -19.92
N LYS A 14 -12.01 -17.87 -21.13
CA LYS A 14 -11.69 -19.28 -21.42
C LYS A 14 -10.18 -19.52 -21.54
N ARG A 15 -9.44 -18.48 -21.89
CA ARG A 15 -7.99 -18.56 -22.09
C ARG A 15 -7.32 -18.99 -20.79
N VAL A 16 -6.38 -19.93 -20.90
CA VAL A 16 -5.55 -20.40 -19.80
C VAL A 16 -4.11 -19.96 -20.08
N LEU A 17 -3.43 -19.44 -19.06
CA LEU A 17 -2.01 -19.11 -19.09
C LEU A 17 -1.26 -19.98 -18.09
N THR A 18 -0.16 -20.53 -18.52
CA THR A 18 0.81 -21.16 -17.62
C THR A 18 1.64 -20.10 -16.90
N ARG A 19 2.28 -20.49 -15.80
CA ARG A 19 3.22 -19.63 -15.06
C ARG A 19 4.33 -19.11 -15.97
N ALA A 20 4.86 -19.93 -16.86
CA ALA A 20 5.90 -19.54 -17.82
C ALA A 20 5.39 -18.47 -18.81
N GLN A 21 4.19 -18.64 -19.36
CA GLN A 21 3.59 -17.66 -20.26
C GLN A 21 3.30 -16.34 -19.55
N LEU A 22 2.90 -16.39 -18.25
CA LEU A 22 2.72 -15.21 -17.45
C LEU A 22 4.05 -14.47 -17.26
N ALA A 23 5.12 -15.21 -16.94
CA ALA A 23 6.47 -14.67 -16.78
C ALA A 23 6.98 -13.97 -18.05
N GLU A 24 6.81 -14.61 -19.22
CA GLU A 24 7.19 -14.03 -20.51
C GLU A 24 6.48 -12.69 -20.78
N ARG A 25 5.18 -12.62 -20.48
CA ARG A 25 4.40 -11.41 -20.70
C ARG A 25 4.81 -10.29 -19.73
N ILE A 26 5.10 -10.63 -18.47
CA ILE A 26 5.64 -9.68 -17.50
C ILE A 26 7.02 -9.20 -17.94
N ALA A 27 7.88 -10.09 -18.42
CA ALA A 27 9.19 -9.73 -18.97
C ALA A 27 9.11 -8.76 -20.16
N GLN A 28 8.00 -8.79 -20.89
CA GLN A 28 7.69 -7.86 -21.98
C GLN A 28 7.10 -6.52 -21.48
N GLY A 29 6.94 -6.33 -20.16
CA GLY A 29 6.46 -5.11 -19.55
C GLY A 29 4.95 -5.06 -19.26
N GLU A 30 4.22 -6.18 -19.39
CA GLU A 30 2.80 -6.20 -19.04
C GLU A 30 2.59 -6.21 -17.52
N VAL A 31 1.62 -5.44 -17.05
CA VAL A 31 1.21 -5.37 -15.64
C VAL A 31 0.16 -6.44 -15.38
N LEU A 32 0.59 -7.61 -14.94
CA LEU A 32 -0.27 -8.78 -14.70
C LEU A 32 -0.28 -9.13 -13.21
N VAL A 33 -1.48 -9.23 -12.64
CA VAL A 33 -1.72 -9.60 -11.24
C VAL A 33 -2.66 -10.78 -11.19
N VAL A 34 -2.47 -11.71 -10.26
CA VAL A 34 -3.34 -12.88 -10.07
C VAL A 34 -4.27 -12.64 -8.87
N HIS A 35 -5.55 -12.95 -9.06
CA HIS A 35 -6.56 -12.97 -8.01
C HIS A 35 -7.47 -14.19 -8.18
N ARG A 36 -7.49 -15.08 -7.22
CA ARG A 36 -8.32 -16.32 -7.28
C ARG A 36 -8.20 -17.05 -8.62
N ARG A 37 -6.98 -17.22 -9.12
CA ARG A 37 -6.64 -17.84 -10.42
C ARG A 37 -7.03 -17.02 -11.66
N LEU A 38 -7.67 -15.87 -11.53
CA LEU A 38 -7.87 -14.94 -12.63
C LEU A 38 -6.62 -14.09 -12.83
N VAL A 39 -6.21 -13.94 -14.07
CA VAL A 39 -5.10 -13.08 -14.47
C VAL A 39 -5.68 -11.75 -14.94
N TYR A 40 -5.40 -10.69 -14.21
CA TYR A 40 -5.81 -9.32 -14.53
C TYR A 40 -4.70 -8.59 -15.27
N LYS A 41 -5.04 -7.93 -16.37
CA LYS A 41 -4.14 -7.04 -17.10
C LYS A 41 -4.50 -5.58 -16.78
N LEU A 42 -3.57 -4.86 -16.13
CA LEU A 42 -3.82 -3.57 -15.51
C LEU A 42 -3.05 -2.40 -16.14
N ASP A 43 -2.35 -2.62 -17.28
CA ASP A 43 -1.52 -1.62 -17.96
C ASP A 43 -2.23 -0.27 -18.17
N ASN A 44 -3.50 -0.30 -18.58
CA ASN A 44 -4.29 0.90 -18.86
C ASN A 44 -5.01 1.46 -17.62
N TRP A 45 -4.98 0.75 -16.51
CA TRP A 45 -5.69 1.11 -15.27
C TRP A 45 -4.77 1.64 -14.19
N ILE A 46 -3.53 1.18 -14.16
CA ILE A 46 -2.59 1.39 -13.06
C ILE A 46 -2.48 2.86 -12.63
N HIS A 47 -2.47 3.82 -13.57
CA HIS A 47 -2.41 5.26 -13.28
C HIS A 47 -3.68 5.88 -12.70
N ARG A 48 -4.78 5.14 -12.75
CA ARG A 48 -6.09 5.57 -12.25
C ARG A 48 -6.46 4.86 -10.96
N HIS A 49 -5.57 4.01 -10.46
CA HIS A 49 -5.80 3.28 -9.23
C HIS A 49 -5.80 4.25 -8.04
N PRO A 50 -6.89 4.30 -7.24
CA PRO A 50 -6.99 5.23 -6.10
C PRO A 50 -5.91 5.06 -5.04
N GLY A 51 -5.42 3.82 -4.81
CA GLY A 51 -4.31 3.49 -3.90
C GLY A 51 -2.92 3.68 -4.52
N GLY A 52 -2.81 4.39 -5.66
CA GLY A 52 -1.54 4.60 -6.36
C GLY A 52 -1.11 3.42 -7.24
N ASP A 53 -0.14 3.69 -8.09
CA ASP A 53 0.40 2.71 -9.03
C ASP A 53 1.35 1.71 -8.35
N VAL A 54 2.07 2.15 -7.34
CA VAL A 54 3.03 1.35 -6.58
C VAL A 54 2.35 0.18 -5.89
N ALA A 55 1.15 0.37 -5.35
CA ALA A 55 0.36 -0.69 -4.74
C ALA A 55 0.12 -1.85 -5.71
N ILE A 56 -0.21 -1.56 -6.98
CA ILE A 56 -0.36 -2.59 -8.02
C ILE A 56 0.98 -3.22 -8.39
N LEU A 57 2.04 -2.40 -8.54
CA LEU A 57 3.36 -2.88 -8.96
C LEU A 57 3.96 -3.88 -7.98
N HIS A 58 3.68 -3.76 -6.69
CA HIS A 58 4.10 -4.74 -5.69
C HIS A 58 3.54 -6.14 -5.93
N PHE A 59 2.44 -6.25 -6.65
CA PHE A 59 1.77 -7.53 -6.91
C PHE A 59 1.87 -8.03 -8.35
N VAL A 60 2.63 -7.38 -9.20
CA VAL A 60 2.92 -7.90 -10.53
C VAL A 60 3.58 -9.28 -10.41
N GLY A 61 3.03 -10.28 -11.09
CA GLY A 61 3.51 -11.67 -11.02
C GLY A 61 3.26 -12.36 -9.68
N ARG A 62 2.32 -11.88 -8.88
CA ARG A 62 1.97 -12.42 -7.56
C ARG A 62 0.47 -12.69 -7.45
N ASP A 63 0.12 -13.59 -6.54
CA ASP A 63 -1.25 -13.70 -6.05
C ASP A 63 -1.50 -12.58 -5.05
N ALA A 64 -2.49 -11.74 -5.34
CA ALA A 64 -2.91 -10.61 -4.51
C ALA A 64 -4.30 -10.83 -3.90
N LYS A 65 -4.72 -12.10 -3.71
CA LYS A 65 -6.06 -12.42 -3.22
C LYS A 65 -6.37 -11.71 -1.91
N ASP A 66 -5.51 -11.87 -0.92
CA ASP A 66 -5.78 -11.38 0.43
C ASP A 66 -5.80 -9.85 0.46
N GLU A 67 -4.88 -9.20 -0.24
CA GLU A 67 -4.80 -7.75 -0.34
C GLU A 67 -5.97 -7.17 -1.13
N ILE A 68 -6.31 -7.75 -2.27
CA ILE A 68 -7.47 -7.28 -3.05
C ILE A 68 -8.76 -7.37 -2.23
N GLU A 69 -8.98 -8.48 -1.53
CA GLU A 69 -10.23 -8.72 -0.79
C GLU A 69 -10.36 -7.89 0.50
N VAL A 70 -9.26 -7.43 1.07
CA VAL A 70 -9.27 -6.58 2.26
C VAL A 70 -9.44 -5.09 1.91
N TYR A 71 -8.79 -4.63 0.83
CA TYR A 71 -8.80 -3.22 0.47
C TYR A 71 -9.94 -2.81 -0.48
N HIS A 72 -10.72 -3.76 -0.99
CA HIS A 72 -11.78 -3.46 -1.94
C HIS A 72 -13.12 -4.04 -1.48
N SER A 73 -14.20 -3.30 -1.73
CA SER A 73 -15.56 -3.82 -1.51
C SER A 73 -15.90 -4.93 -2.51
N ASP A 74 -16.89 -5.74 -2.17
CA ASP A 74 -17.34 -6.84 -3.03
C ASP A 74 -17.81 -6.33 -4.41
N GLU A 75 -18.39 -5.12 -4.47
CA GLU A 75 -18.79 -4.45 -5.72
C GLU A 75 -17.58 -4.07 -6.56
N THR A 76 -16.52 -3.55 -5.91
CA THR A 76 -15.26 -3.21 -6.59
C THR A 76 -14.60 -4.46 -7.14
N ILE A 77 -14.55 -5.55 -6.37
CA ILE A 77 -14.01 -6.84 -6.81
C ILE A 77 -14.81 -7.37 -8.01
N ALA A 78 -16.14 -7.25 -7.98
CA ALA A 78 -16.97 -7.64 -9.12
C ALA A 78 -16.66 -6.81 -10.38
N MET A 79 -16.43 -5.50 -10.23
CA MET A 79 -16.02 -4.64 -11.35
C MET A 79 -14.64 -4.97 -11.89
N MET A 80 -13.72 -5.47 -11.05
CA MET A 80 -12.36 -5.85 -11.49
C MET A 80 -12.37 -6.99 -12.49
N ARG A 81 -13.40 -7.84 -12.51
CA ARG A 81 -13.52 -8.96 -13.46
C ARG A 81 -13.39 -8.52 -14.92
N ARG A 82 -13.72 -7.27 -15.26
CA ARG A 82 -13.56 -6.70 -16.61
C ARG A 82 -12.09 -6.62 -17.08
N PHE A 83 -11.13 -6.67 -16.15
CA PHE A 83 -9.70 -6.67 -16.46
C PHE A 83 -9.13 -8.08 -16.58
N ALA A 84 -9.94 -9.12 -16.30
CA ALA A 84 -9.52 -10.50 -16.44
C ALA A 84 -9.30 -10.85 -17.92
N ILE A 85 -8.13 -11.40 -18.24
CA ILE A 85 -7.73 -11.78 -19.59
C ILE A 85 -7.52 -13.28 -19.76
N ALA A 86 -7.34 -14.00 -18.65
CA ALA A 86 -7.07 -15.43 -18.64
C ALA A 86 -7.34 -16.03 -17.26
N ARG A 87 -7.31 -17.37 -17.20
CA ARG A 87 -7.19 -18.15 -15.96
C ARG A 87 -5.78 -18.71 -15.85
N LEU A 88 -5.28 -18.83 -14.62
CA LEU A 88 -4.02 -19.54 -14.37
C LEU A 88 -4.26 -21.04 -14.55
N ALA A 89 -3.29 -21.74 -15.18
CA ALA A 89 -3.33 -23.20 -15.36
C ALA A 89 -3.41 -23.91 -13.99
N ASP A 90 -4.14 -25.02 -13.93
CA ASP A 90 -4.36 -25.78 -12.70
C ASP A 90 -3.06 -26.32 -12.10
N GLU A 91 -2.16 -26.75 -12.95
CA GLU A 91 -0.84 -27.25 -12.58
C GLU A 91 0.07 -26.22 -11.90
N ASP A 92 -0.17 -24.94 -12.19
CA ASP A 92 0.60 -23.85 -11.63
C ASP A 92 0.00 -23.29 -10.33
N ALA A 93 -1.23 -23.66 -10.00
CA ALA A 93 -1.86 -23.32 -8.74
C ALA A 93 -1.30 -24.20 -7.61
N THR A 94 -0.80 -23.58 -6.55
CA THR A 94 -0.13 -24.29 -5.45
C THR A 94 -1.09 -25.02 -4.51
N ASP A 95 -2.35 -24.58 -4.44
CA ASP A 95 -3.43 -25.28 -3.74
C ASP A 95 -4.64 -25.42 -4.66
N LEU A 96 -4.71 -26.57 -5.35
CA LEU A 96 -5.78 -26.89 -6.30
C LEU A 96 -7.18 -26.92 -5.64
N LYS A 97 -7.29 -27.29 -4.36
CA LYS A 97 -8.58 -27.37 -3.64
C LYS A 97 -9.10 -26.01 -3.23
N ALA A 98 -8.21 -25.12 -2.85
CA ALA A 98 -8.54 -23.76 -2.44
C ALA A 98 -8.40 -22.74 -3.58
N GLY A 99 -7.63 -23.04 -4.63
CA GLY A 99 -7.37 -22.13 -5.75
C GLY A 99 -6.71 -20.81 -5.34
N ARG A 100 -5.98 -20.82 -4.22
CA ARG A 100 -5.67 -19.62 -3.47
C ARG A 100 -4.26 -19.11 -3.60
N LEU A 101 -3.30 -19.99 -3.89
CA LEU A 101 -1.90 -19.61 -3.90
C LEU A 101 -1.26 -19.83 -5.24
N PHE A 102 -0.65 -18.80 -5.72
CA PHE A 102 0.21 -18.79 -6.88
C PHE A 102 1.65 -18.50 -6.42
N ARG A 103 2.59 -19.33 -6.83
CA ARG A 103 4.00 -19.13 -6.50
C ARG A 103 4.48 -17.79 -7.08
N PRO A 104 4.98 -16.84 -6.26
CA PRO A 104 5.42 -15.55 -6.75
C PRO A 104 6.44 -15.66 -7.89
N LEU A 105 6.28 -14.81 -8.91
CA LEU A 105 7.27 -14.61 -9.97
C LEU A 105 8.21 -13.45 -9.66
N MET A 106 7.71 -12.46 -8.91
CA MET A 106 8.49 -11.27 -8.60
C MET A 106 8.50 -10.99 -7.10
N PRO A 107 9.63 -10.53 -6.56
CA PRO A 107 9.70 -9.98 -5.22
C PRO A 107 8.92 -8.66 -5.12
N PRO A 108 8.58 -8.16 -3.91
CA PRO A 108 7.98 -6.84 -3.73
C PRO A 108 8.85 -5.75 -4.33
N ILE A 109 8.23 -4.76 -5.00
CA ILE A 109 8.94 -3.59 -5.51
C ILE A 109 9.21 -2.64 -4.36
N GLN A 110 10.47 -2.24 -4.21
CA GLN A 110 10.87 -1.26 -3.21
C GLN A 110 11.00 0.13 -3.83
N LEU A 111 10.44 1.15 -3.15
CA LEU A 111 10.62 2.55 -3.49
C LEU A 111 11.44 3.33 -2.45
N GLY A 112 11.89 2.67 -1.40
CA GLY A 112 12.66 3.31 -0.34
C GLY A 112 14.11 3.56 -0.72
N TYR A 113 14.71 4.54 -0.05
CA TYR A 113 16.15 4.78 -0.06
C TYR A 113 16.73 4.33 1.27
N ARG A 114 17.67 3.41 1.24
CA ARG A 114 18.48 3.08 2.40
C ARG A 114 19.85 3.75 2.21
N ASN A 115 20.28 4.55 3.18
CA ASN A 115 21.55 5.29 3.12
C ASN A 115 21.69 6.18 1.88
N GLY A 116 20.59 6.71 1.34
CA GLY A 116 20.60 7.54 0.14
C GLY A 116 20.76 6.80 -1.19
N VAL A 117 20.76 5.48 -1.16
CA VAL A 117 20.88 4.63 -2.35
C VAL A 117 19.56 3.90 -2.56
N LEU A 118 19.06 3.93 -3.80
CA LEU A 118 17.89 3.16 -4.20
C LEU A 118 18.30 1.68 -4.33
N GLU A 119 17.92 0.86 -3.37
CA GLU A 119 18.21 -0.58 -3.39
C GLU A 119 17.08 -1.33 -4.09
N HIS A 120 17.30 -1.71 -5.35
CA HIS A 120 16.37 -2.59 -6.08
C HIS A 120 17.10 -3.83 -6.59
N PRO A 121 16.46 -4.98 -6.57
CA PRO A 121 16.88 -6.09 -7.42
C PRO A 121 16.87 -5.66 -8.89
N HIS A 122 17.86 -6.08 -9.67
CA HIS A 122 18.04 -5.61 -11.06
C HIS A 122 16.78 -5.75 -11.94
N ALA A 123 16.02 -6.82 -11.79
CA ALA A 123 14.78 -7.05 -12.54
C ALA A 123 13.69 -6.04 -12.17
N GLN A 124 13.52 -5.71 -10.88
CA GLN A 124 12.57 -4.70 -10.43
C GLN A 124 12.94 -3.31 -10.91
N LEU A 125 14.22 -2.96 -10.86
CA LEU A 125 14.73 -1.67 -11.32
C LEU A 125 14.46 -1.47 -12.80
N ALA A 126 14.77 -2.46 -13.63
CA ALA A 126 14.54 -2.39 -15.07
C ALA A 126 13.04 -2.27 -15.42
N MET A 127 12.18 -3.00 -14.72
CA MET A 127 10.72 -2.92 -14.90
C MET A 127 10.17 -1.57 -14.43
N TRP A 128 10.66 -1.06 -13.30
CA TRP A 128 10.28 0.25 -12.76
C TRP A 128 10.74 1.40 -13.66
N ASP A 129 11.96 1.31 -14.18
CA ASP A 129 12.48 2.31 -15.11
C ASP A 129 11.74 2.29 -16.45
N ALA A 130 11.40 1.11 -16.96
CA ALA A 130 10.57 0.97 -18.14
C ALA A 130 9.17 1.57 -17.92
N TYR A 131 8.59 1.34 -16.76
CA TYR A 131 7.30 1.91 -16.34
C TYR A 131 7.35 3.43 -16.24
N LYS A 132 8.34 4.00 -15.54
CA LYS A 132 8.51 5.46 -15.42
C LYS A 132 8.71 6.13 -16.77
N VAL A 133 9.54 5.55 -17.61
CA VAL A 133 9.80 6.07 -18.95
C VAL A 133 8.53 6.02 -19.81
N ALA A 134 7.75 4.94 -19.74
CA ALA A 134 6.49 4.83 -20.46
C ALA A 134 5.48 5.91 -20.04
N ASN A 135 5.53 6.39 -18.80
CA ASN A 135 4.53 7.28 -18.24
C ASN A 135 4.89 8.76 -18.27
N HIS A 136 6.19 9.10 -18.32
CA HIS A 136 6.63 10.49 -18.35
C HIS A 136 6.65 11.11 -19.76
N ASN A 137 6.58 10.30 -20.81
CA ASN A 137 6.61 10.77 -22.20
C ASN A 137 5.48 10.15 -23.01
N ASP A 138 4.37 10.86 -23.16
CA ASP A 138 3.20 10.43 -23.95
C ASP A 138 3.52 10.06 -25.42
N HIS A 139 4.60 10.58 -25.97
CA HIS A 139 5.03 10.33 -27.34
C HIS A 139 6.00 9.13 -27.52
N VAL A 140 6.51 8.55 -26.44
CA VAL A 140 7.50 7.46 -26.47
C VAL A 140 6.92 6.12 -25.99
N LYS A 141 5.64 6.10 -25.65
CA LYS A 141 4.95 4.99 -24.96
C LYS A 141 5.05 3.61 -25.63
N THR A 142 5.25 3.56 -26.94
CA THR A 142 5.09 2.28 -27.65
C THR A 142 6.40 1.63 -28.05
N GLU A 143 7.49 2.36 -28.19
CA GLU A 143 8.74 1.80 -28.74
C GLU A 143 9.73 1.33 -27.66
N ARG A 144 9.78 2.01 -26.50
CA ARG A 144 10.74 1.68 -25.44
C ARG A 144 10.40 0.44 -24.64
N ILE A 145 9.12 0.14 -24.43
CA ILE A 145 8.69 -1.11 -23.76
C ILE A 145 9.06 -2.33 -24.61
N LYS A 146 9.13 -2.17 -25.94
CA LYS A 146 9.53 -3.24 -26.88
C LYS A 146 11.03 -3.57 -26.87
N HIS A 147 11.87 -2.73 -26.26
CA HIS A 147 13.32 -2.84 -26.42
C HIS A 147 14.08 -3.46 -25.24
N PHE A 148 13.40 -3.79 -24.13
CA PHE A 148 14.03 -4.42 -22.97
C PHE A 148 13.22 -5.58 -22.43
N PRO A 149 13.09 -6.71 -23.16
CA PRO A 149 12.57 -7.92 -22.54
C PRO A 149 13.54 -8.33 -21.42
N LEU A 150 13.03 -8.38 -20.18
CA LEU A 150 13.79 -8.94 -19.09
C LEU A 150 13.97 -10.44 -19.30
N PRO A 151 15.15 -11.01 -19.03
CA PRO A 151 15.28 -12.45 -18.96
C PRO A 151 14.30 -13.03 -17.93
N VAL A 152 13.57 -14.08 -18.31
CA VAL A 152 12.52 -14.67 -17.46
C VAL A 152 13.08 -15.21 -16.14
N ASP A 153 14.31 -15.69 -16.15
CA ASP A 153 15.05 -16.16 -14.97
C ASP A 153 15.30 -15.04 -13.94
N MET A 154 15.37 -13.77 -14.37
CA MET A 154 15.45 -12.63 -13.45
C MET A 154 14.14 -12.34 -12.71
N LEU A 155 13.02 -12.90 -13.14
CA LEU A 155 11.72 -12.72 -12.47
C LEU A 155 11.52 -13.67 -11.29
N GLU A 156 12.36 -14.70 -11.16
CA GLU A 156 12.24 -15.62 -10.02
C GLU A 156 12.66 -14.93 -8.71
N PRO A 157 11.78 -14.85 -7.72
CA PRO A 157 12.14 -14.33 -6.42
C PRO A 157 13.09 -15.28 -5.70
N PRO A 158 13.90 -14.79 -4.75
CA PRO A 158 14.73 -15.66 -3.93
C PRO A 158 13.86 -16.68 -3.18
N PRO A 159 14.40 -17.86 -2.84
CA PRO A 159 13.69 -18.85 -2.05
C PRO A 159 13.24 -18.25 -0.71
N THR A 160 12.00 -18.53 -0.32
CA THR A 160 11.46 -18.11 0.98
C THR A 160 11.65 -19.22 2.02
N GLU A 161 11.84 -18.84 3.28
CA GLU A 161 11.91 -19.79 4.41
C GLU A 161 10.52 -20.38 4.74
N ILE A 162 9.45 -19.79 4.24
CA ILE A 162 8.07 -20.19 4.50
C ILE A 162 7.62 -21.14 3.40
N SER A 163 7.22 -22.36 3.78
CA SER A 163 6.63 -23.31 2.84
C SER A 163 5.25 -22.82 2.36
N LEU A 164 4.91 -23.11 1.10
CA LEU A 164 3.60 -22.76 0.52
C LEU A 164 2.42 -23.29 1.36
N GLY A 165 2.56 -24.50 1.95
CA GLY A 165 1.54 -25.05 2.85
C GLY A 165 1.37 -24.27 4.16
N ARG A 166 2.43 -23.64 4.67
CA ARG A 166 2.35 -22.73 5.83
C ARG A 166 1.72 -21.41 5.43
N GLU A 167 2.08 -20.89 4.28
CA GLU A 167 1.51 -19.66 3.72
C GLU A 167 -0.01 -19.80 3.48
N ALA A 168 -0.46 -20.94 2.94
CA ALA A 168 -1.87 -21.24 2.78
C ALA A 168 -2.65 -21.23 4.11
N LYS A 169 -2.04 -21.73 5.20
CA LYS A 169 -2.65 -21.68 6.52
C LYS A 169 -2.75 -20.26 7.07
N ILE A 170 -1.73 -19.43 6.80
CA ILE A 170 -1.73 -18.01 7.21
C ILE A 170 -2.83 -17.27 6.45
N SER A 171 -2.92 -17.44 5.13
CA SER A 171 -3.95 -16.82 4.31
C SER A 171 -5.36 -17.25 4.73
N ALA A 172 -5.58 -18.54 5.03
CA ALA A 172 -6.87 -19.02 5.50
C ALA A 172 -7.26 -18.42 6.87
N ALA A 173 -6.30 -18.30 7.80
CA ALA A 173 -6.55 -17.66 9.10
C ALA A 173 -6.83 -16.16 8.96
N PHE A 174 -6.17 -15.49 8.02
CA PHE A 174 -6.43 -14.09 7.70
C PHE A 174 -7.82 -13.88 7.08
N GLU A 175 -8.24 -14.76 6.17
CA GLU A 175 -9.59 -14.74 5.58
C GLU A 175 -10.69 -14.93 6.66
N ASP A 176 -10.46 -15.84 7.60
CA ASP A 176 -11.38 -16.06 8.73
C ASP A 176 -11.45 -14.81 9.63
N LEU A 177 -10.33 -14.19 9.95
CA LEU A 177 -10.29 -12.93 10.70
C LEU A 177 -11.03 -11.81 9.94
N HIS A 178 -10.80 -11.68 8.63
CA HIS A 178 -11.47 -10.68 7.81
C HIS A 178 -13.00 -10.88 7.82
N GLN A 179 -13.47 -12.13 7.74
CA GLN A 179 -14.88 -12.42 7.84
C GLN A 179 -15.44 -12.06 9.21
N GLN A 180 -14.74 -12.36 10.30
CA GLN A 180 -15.14 -11.95 11.65
C GLN A 180 -15.28 -10.43 11.79
N LEU A 181 -14.38 -9.64 11.18
CA LEU A 181 -14.46 -8.18 11.18
C LEU A 181 -15.68 -7.67 10.38
N LYS A 182 -16.00 -8.31 9.25
CA LYS A 182 -17.22 -8.02 8.47
C LYS A 182 -18.48 -8.32 9.30
N ASP A 183 -18.54 -9.47 9.93
CA ASP A 183 -19.68 -9.89 10.76
C ASP A 183 -19.87 -8.99 11.99
N ALA A 184 -18.79 -8.43 12.52
CA ALA A 184 -18.81 -7.46 13.62
C ALA A 184 -19.10 -6.02 13.19
N ASP A 185 -19.44 -5.78 11.91
CA ASP A 185 -19.72 -4.45 11.35
C ASP A 185 -18.54 -3.45 11.55
N MET A 186 -17.30 -3.94 11.58
CA MET A 186 -16.13 -3.09 11.84
C MET A 186 -15.81 -2.13 10.68
N TYR A 187 -16.27 -2.45 9.47
CA TYR A 187 -16.13 -1.60 8.28
C TYR A 187 -17.23 -0.53 8.15
N LYS A 188 -18.24 -0.53 9.04
CA LYS A 188 -19.32 0.47 8.99
C LYS A 188 -18.85 1.79 9.57
N LEU A 189 -19.02 2.86 8.80
CA LEU A 189 -18.82 4.23 9.26
C LEU A 189 -19.68 4.52 10.50
N ARG A 190 -19.07 5.08 11.54
CA ARG A 190 -19.74 5.54 12.76
C ARG A 190 -19.56 7.06 12.91
N PRO A 191 -20.41 7.90 12.30
CA PRO A 191 -20.23 9.36 12.23
C PRO A 191 -20.08 9.99 13.62
N TRP A 192 -20.71 9.43 14.65
CA TRP A 192 -20.62 9.93 16.02
C TRP A 192 -19.19 9.94 16.56
N ASN A 193 -18.34 9.04 16.15
CA ASN A 193 -16.94 9.04 16.55
C ASN A 193 -16.23 10.30 16.05
N TYR A 194 -16.45 10.71 14.80
CA TYR A 194 -15.85 11.93 14.25
C TYR A 194 -16.44 13.20 14.87
N VAL A 195 -17.71 13.22 15.25
CA VAL A 195 -18.28 14.34 16.03
C VAL A 195 -17.54 14.50 17.36
N ARG A 196 -17.30 13.40 18.07
CA ARG A 196 -16.52 13.42 19.32
C ARG A 196 -15.09 13.91 19.11
N GLU A 197 -14.45 13.49 18.02
CA GLU A 197 -13.11 13.98 17.65
C GLU A 197 -13.12 15.49 17.39
N CYS A 198 -14.06 16.00 16.61
CA CYS A 198 -14.20 17.44 16.36
C CYS A 198 -14.38 18.25 17.67
N ILE A 199 -15.20 17.76 18.60
CA ILE A 199 -15.36 18.39 19.92
C ILE A 199 -14.01 18.43 20.66
N ARG A 200 -13.26 17.33 20.64
CA ARG A 200 -11.94 17.22 21.26
C ARG A 200 -10.94 18.21 20.65
N TYR A 201 -10.95 18.38 19.32
CA TYR A 201 -10.09 19.34 18.62
C TYR A 201 -10.39 20.78 19.04
N VAL A 202 -11.68 21.13 19.13
CA VAL A 202 -12.10 22.46 19.61
C VAL A 202 -11.64 22.69 21.05
N LEU A 203 -11.76 21.69 21.93
CA LEU A 203 -11.31 21.79 23.31
C LEU A 203 -9.78 21.97 23.43
N PHE A 204 -8.99 21.24 22.66
CA PHE A 204 -7.54 21.42 22.64
C PHE A 204 -7.12 22.78 22.05
N ALA A 205 -7.74 23.21 20.96
CA ALA A 205 -7.49 24.51 20.36
C ALA A 205 -7.82 25.65 21.34
N TYR A 206 -8.97 25.55 21.98
CA TYR A 206 -9.38 26.53 23.04
C TYR A 206 -8.43 26.49 24.23
N GLY A 207 -8.02 25.33 24.70
CA GLY A 207 -7.05 25.17 25.77
C GLY A 207 -5.71 25.81 25.41
N ALA A 208 -5.19 25.55 24.22
CA ALA A 208 -3.97 26.19 23.75
C ALA A 208 -4.07 27.72 23.76
N TYR A 209 -5.15 28.25 23.20
CA TYR A 209 -5.39 29.69 23.18
C TYR A 209 -5.58 30.27 24.58
N ALA A 210 -6.43 29.68 25.41
CA ALA A 210 -6.75 30.18 26.73
C ALA A 210 -5.53 30.19 27.66
N PHE A 211 -4.74 29.11 27.70
CA PHE A 211 -3.51 29.08 28.50
C PHE A 211 -2.47 30.05 27.97
N PHE A 212 -2.37 30.24 26.63
CA PHE A 212 -1.48 31.24 26.06
C PHE A 212 -1.86 32.66 26.50
N GLN A 213 -3.12 33.05 26.37
CA GLN A 213 -3.63 34.35 26.81
C GLN A 213 -3.47 34.57 28.31
N TRP A 214 -3.74 33.52 29.10
CA TRP A 214 -3.55 33.59 30.53
C TRP A 214 -2.10 33.86 30.91
N ALA A 215 -1.16 33.11 30.33
CA ALA A 215 0.28 33.31 30.57
C ALA A 215 0.74 34.72 30.14
N GLN A 216 0.24 35.24 29.01
CA GLN A 216 0.54 36.58 28.54
C GLN A 216 0.13 37.67 29.53
N ASN A 217 -1.03 37.52 30.19
CA ASN A 217 -1.59 38.48 31.11
C ASN A 217 -1.08 38.32 32.54
N MET A 218 -0.21 37.39 32.85
CA MET A 218 0.41 37.24 34.16
C MET A 218 1.40 38.36 34.42
N PRO A 219 1.30 39.07 35.57
CA PRO A 219 2.07 40.30 35.87
C PRO A 219 3.55 40.02 36.13
N THR A 220 3.95 38.80 36.44
CA THR A 220 5.34 38.47 36.81
C THR A 220 5.88 37.31 36.00
N SER A 221 7.19 37.38 35.67
CA SER A 221 7.93 36.24 35.14
C SER A 221 8.23 35.28 36.29
N GLY A 222 7.84 34.02 36.17
CA GLY A 222 8.09 33.00 37.19
C GLY A 222 7.67 31.62 36.74
N ALA A 223 7.91 30.61 37.58
CA ALA A 223 7.61 29.21 37.30
C ALA A 223 6.16 29.00 36.86
N LEU A 224 5.20 29.68 37.51
CA LEU A 224 3.78 29.53 37.14
C LEU A 224 3.49 30.01 35.72
N ARG A 225 4.06 31.14 35.28
CA ARG A 225 3.90 31.63 33.92
C ARG A 225 4.49 30.64 32.90
N THR A 226 5.67 30.11 33.20
CA THR A 226 6.34 29.08 32.36
C THR A 226 5.47 27.82 32.27
N LEU A 227 4.95 27.31 33.38
CA LEU A 227 4.07 26.15 33.41
C LEU A 227 2.77 26.40 32.61
N THR A 228 2.23 27.61 32.64
CA THR A 228 1.03 27.96 31.85
C THR A 228 1.33 27.99 30.35
N TYR A 229 2.50 28.49 29.92
CA TYR A 229 2.96 28.35 28.52
C TYR A 229 3.17 26.91 28.13
N MET A 230 3.74 26.08 29.00
CA MET A 230 3.90 24.64 28.75
C MET A 230 2.55 23.93 28.59
N ALA A 231 1.53 24.31 29.40
CA ALA A 231 0.17 23.78 29.25
C ALA A 231 -0.45 24.18 27.91
N SER A 232 -0.22 25.42 27.44
CA SER A 232 -0.62 25.86 26.10
C SER A 232 0.05 25.03 25.02
N ALA A 233 1.37 24.86 25.11
CA ALA A 233 2.13 24.07 24.15
C ALA A 233 1.71 22.59 24.15
N ALA A 234 1.45 22.02 25.33
CA ALA A 234 0.95 20.64 25.46
C ALA A 234 -0.44 20.48 24.82
N SER A 235 -1.34 21.45 24.99
CA SER A 235 -2.67 21.45 24.36
C SER A 235 -2.56 21.54 22.84
N LEU A 236 -1.66 22.37 22.30
CA LEU A 236 -1.40 22.47 20.88
C LEU A 236 -0.78 21.17 20.31
N GLY A 237 0.17 20.59 21.03
CA GLY A 237 0.77 19.31 20.66
C GLY A 237 -0.26 18.17 20.66
N ALA A 238 -1.16 18.15 21.64
CA ALA A 238 -2.26 17.17 21.68
C ALA A 238 -3.24 17.36 20.50
N LEU A 239 -3.54 18.62 20.13
CA LEU A 239 -4.35 18.91 18.94
C LEU A 239 -3.68 18.35 17.68
N TRP A 240 -2.42 18.66 17.45
CA TRP A 240 -1.70 18.18 16.25
C TRP A 240 -1.62 16.66 16.20
N HIS A 241 -1.32 16.02 17.33
CA HIS A 241 -1.30 14.57 17.42
C HIS A 241 -2.66 13.94 17.02
N GLN A 242 -3.77 14.50 17.53
CA GLN A 242 -5.11 13.97 17.23
C GLN A 242 -5.53 14.25 15.77
N VAL A 243 -5.24 15.44 15.26
CA VAL A 243 -5.56 15.83 13.88
C VAL A 243 -4.81 14.95 12.86
N ALA A 244 -3.60 14.44 13.20
CA ALA A 244 -2.87 13.51 12.34
C ALA A 244 -3.65 12.22 12.06
N PHE A 245 -4.45 11.71 13.02
CA PHE A 245 -5.29 10.52 12.79
C PHE A 245 -6.45 10.81 11.83
N THR A 246 -7.03 12.02 11.87
CA THR A 246 -8.03 12.41 10.85
C THR A 246 -7.41 12.50 9.46
N ALA A 247 -6.19 13.01 9.35
CA ALA A 247 -5.46 13.02 8.08
C ALA A 247 -5.18 11.61 7.57
N HIS A 248 -4.78 10.69 8.47
CA HIS A 248 -4.56 9.28 8.20
C HIS A 248 -5.84 8.61 7.68
N ASP A 249 -6.95 8.73 8.40
CA ASP A 249 -8.22 8.12 8.01
C ASP A 249 -8.74 8.68 6.67
N ALA A 250 -8.58 9.99 6.45
CA ALA A 250 -8.90 10.63 5.18
C ALA A 250 -8.01 10.12 4.03
N GLY A 251 -6.73 9.90 4.31
CA GLY A 251 -5.78 9.32 3.37
C GLY A 251 -6.20 7.93 2.90
N HIS A 252 -6.78 7.13 3.77
CA HIS A 252 -7.31 5.80 3.46
C HIS A 252 -8.76 5.80 2.97
N THR A 253 -9.35 6.96 2.71
CA THR A 253 -10.77 7.07 2.32
C THR A 253 -11.70 6.44 3.39
N GLY A 254 -11.30 6.54 4.66
CA GLY A 254 -11.95 5.88 5.79
C GLY A 254 -12.96 6.74 6.55
N ILE A 255 -13.12 8.04 6.21
CA ILE A 255 -14.03 8.94 6.93
C ILE A 255 -15.43 8.92 6.32
N THR A 256 -15.55 9.21 5.02
CA THR A 256 -16.85 9.31 4.33
C THR A 256 -17.05 8.18 3.32
N HIS A 257 -16.01 7.44 3.01
CA HIS A 257 -15.93 6.46 1.91
C HIS A 257 -16.17 7.08 0.52
N ILE A 258 -16.11 8.42 0.42
CA ILE A 258 -16.20 9.16 -0.84
C ILE A 258 -14.80 9.72 -1.15
N TYR A 259 -14.11 9.14 -2.12
CA TYR A 259 -12.71 9.41 -2.44
C TYR A 259 -12.38 10.91 -2.50
N TRP A 260 -13.10 11.69 -3.30
CA TRP A 260 -12.80 13.12 -3.47
C TRP A 260 -13.03 13.94 -2.19
N LEU A 261 -14.03 13.55 -1.38
CA LEU A 261 -14.35 14.25 -0.13
C LEU A 261 -13.30 13.94 0.94
N ASP A 262 -12.91 12.69 1.08
CA ASP A 262 -11.85 12.28 2.02
C ASP A 262 -10.51 12.90 1.61
N ARG A 263 -10.19 12.96 0.31
CA ARG A 263 -9.01 13.68 -0.17
C ARG A 263 -9.04 15.17 0.16
N LEU A 264 -10.20 15.83 0.03
CA LEU A 264 -10.36 17.24 0.42
C LEU A 264 -10.13 17.43 1.92
N ILE A 265 -10.76 16.60 2.76
CA ILE A 265 -10.55 16.64 4.22
C ILE A 265 -9.07 16.44 4.54
N GLY A 266 -8.45 15.41 3.97
CA GLY A 266 -7.05 15.10 4.22
C GLY A 266 -6.09 16.21 3.78
N VAL A 267 -6.32 16.85 2.62
CA VAL A 267 -5.52 17.99 2.16
C VAL A 267 -5.67 19.18 3.12
N LEU A 268 -6.89 19.50 3.54
CA LEU A 268 -7.11 20.59 4.50
C LEU A 268 -6.41 20.31 5.82
N VAL A 269 -6.50 19.10 6.34
CA VAL A 269 -5.97 18.73 7.64
C VAL A 269 -4.47 18.48 7.58
N ALA A 270 -3.98 17.63 6.67
CA ALA A 270 -2.56 17.30 6.59
C ALA A 270 -1.74 18.43 5.98
N SER A 271 -2.17 18.97 4.82
CA SER A 271 -1.30 19.89 4.08
C SER A 271 -1.37 21.30 4.60
N PHE A 272 -2.56 21.83 4.95
CA PHE A 272 -2.69 23.20 5.45
C PHE A 272 -2.47 23.32 6.96
N VAL A 273 -3.03 22.42 7.78
CA VAL A 273 -2.88 22.48 9.22
C VAL A 273 -1.60 21.79 9.70
N GLY A 274 -1.30 20.61 9.15
CA GLY A 274 -0.17 19.79 9.55
C GLY A 274 1.14 20.11 8.83
N GLY A 275 1.10 20.78 7.66
CA GLY A 275 2.29 21.07 6.85
C GLY A 275 2.91 19.86 6.15
N LEU A 276 2.17 18.74 6.03
CA LEU A 276 2.60 17.51 5.40
C LEU A 276 1.80 17.24 4.12
N SER A 277 2.46 16.94 3.01
CA SER A 277 1.76 16.57 1.78
C SER A 277 0.99 15.27 1.95
N LEU A 278 -0.35 15.35 1.89
CA LEU A 278 -1.20 14.15 1.96
C LEU A 278 -0.88 13.15 0.85
N LEU A 279 -0.70 13.62 -0.39
CA LEU A 279 -0.46 12.73 -1.53
C LEU A 279 0.85 11.97 -1.38
N TRP A 280 1.93 12.66 -1.02
CA TRP A 280 3.21 12.01 -0.75
C TRP A 280 3.08 10.98 0.38
N TRP A 281 2.34 11.32 1.43
CA TRP A 281 2.13 10.41 2.55
C TRP A 281 1.35 9.16 2.12
N CYS A 282 0.27 9.31 1.34
CA CYS A 282 -0.50 8.18 0.84
C CYS A 282 0.35 7.24 -0.01
N ASP A 283 1.16 7.78 -0.94
CA ASP A 283 2.02 6.97 -1.82
C ASP A 283 3.00 6.09 -1.02
N ASN A 284 3.48 6.57 0.14
CA ASN A 284 4.37 5.80 1.00
C ASN A 284 3.59 4.87 1.94
N HIS A 285 2.55 5.39 2.58
CA HIS A 285 1.85 4.70 3.65
C HIS A 285 0.95 3.56 3.13
N ASP A 286 0.41 3.66 1.93
CA ASP A 286 -0.30 2.55 1.29
C ASP A 286 0.66 1.36 1.05
N VAL A 287 1.92 1.61 0.72
CA VAL A 287 2.97 0.58 0.63
C VAL A 287 3.28 -0.02 2.00
N HIS A 288 3.35 0.81 3.07
CA HIS A 288 3.51 0.31 4.43
C HIS A 288 2.44 -0.72 4.79
N HIS A 289 1.17 -0.47 4.47
CA HIS A 289 0.10 -1.44 4.73
C HIS A 289 0.24 -2.75 3.95
N LEU A 290 0.81 -2.72 2.76
CA LEU A 290 1.00 -3.91 1.92
C LEU A 290 2.18 -4.77 2.36
N VAL A 291 3.24 -4.16 2.86
CA VAL A 291 4.50 -4.83 3.25
C VAL A 291 4.92 -4.45 4.68
N THR A 292 3.95 -4.32 5.56
CA THR A 292 4.11 -3.88 6.96
C THR A 292 5.23 -4.63 7.69
N ASN A 293 6.10 -3.88 8.33
CA ASN A 293 7.26 -4.40 9.08
C ASN A 293 8.29 -5.17 8.23
N HIS A 294 8.23 -5.08 6.90
CA HIS A 294 9.25 -5.69 6.07
C HIS A 294 10.56 -4.90 6.19
N PRO A 295 11.69 -5.54 6.56
CA PRO A 295 12.94 -4.82 6.87
C PRO A 295 13.48 -3.98 5.71
N GLU A 296 13.20 -4.37 4.47
CA GLU A 296 13.77 -3.77 3.26
C GLU A 296 12.73 -3.02 2.42
N HIS A 297 11.44 -3.31 2.62
CA HIS A 297 10.40 -2.83 1.70
C HIS A 297 9.35 -1.93 2.35
N ASP A 298 9.31 -1.83 3.68
CA ASP A 298 8.39 -0.95 4.38
C ASP A 298 8.96 0.47 4.47
N PRO A 299 8.39 1.44 3.73
CA PRO A 299 8.93 2.81 3.70
C PRO A 299 8.80 3.54 5.05
N ASP A 300 7.79 3.23 5.86
CA ASP A 300 7.58 3.90 7.14
C ASP A 300 8.66 3.49 8.16
N ILE A 301 9.14 2.25 8.10
CA ILE A 301 10.21 1.76 8.99
C ILE A 301 11.57 2.34 8.61
N GLN A 302 11.82 2.55 7.33
CA GLN A 302 13.09 3.08 6.85
C GLN A 302 13.38 4.49 7.36
N HIS A 303 12.36 5.23 7.77
CA HIS A 303 12.47 6.57 8.31
C HIS A 303 12.68 6.63 9.83
N MET A 304 12.74 5.48 10.51
CA MET A 304 12.93 5.42 11.97
C MET A 304 14.41 5.21 12.34
N PRO A 305 15.22 6.28 12.51
CA PRO A 305 16.66 6.14 12.72
C PRO A 305 17.04 5.63 14.12
N ILE A 306 16.09 5.62 15.06
CA ILE A 306 16.37 5.39 16.48
C ILE A 306 15.80 4.04 16.97
N PHE A 307 14.83 3.47 16.27
CA PHE A 307 14.16 2.23 16.67
C PHE A 307 14.45 1.11 15.69
N ALA A 308 15.05 0.03 16.18
CA ALA A 308 15.16 -1.23 15.45
C ALA A 308 14.04 -2.17 15.93
N ILE A 309 12.98 -2.32 15.12
CA ILE A 309 11.86 -3.23 15.41
C ILE A 309 12.30 -4.69 15.31
N SER A 310 13.33 -4.98 14.52
CA SER A 310 13.88 -6.32 14.34
C SER A 310 15.40 -6.28 14.37
N PRO A 311 16.07 -7.34 14.85
CA PRO A 311 17.53 -7.50 14.72
C PRO A 311 18.03 -7.40 13.28
N ARG A 312 17.16 -7.63 12.29
CA ARG A 312 17.49 -7.51 10.85
C ARG A 312 17.76 -6.07 10.43
N PHE A 313 17.30 -5.07 11.20
CA PHE A 313 17.60 -3.64 10.96
C PHE A 313 19.00 -3.25 11.45
N LEU A 314 19.62 -4.07 12.27
CA LEU A 314 20.96 -3.82 12.72
C LEU A 314 21.94 -4.32 11.66
N PRO A 315 22.99 -3.53 11.32
CA PRO A 315 23.99 -4.00 10.38
C PRO A 315 24.56 -5.32 10.89
N SER A 316 24.37 -6.39 10.11
CA SER A 316 25.05 -7.64 10.40
C SER A 316 26.56 -7.35 10.37
N LYS A 317 27.29 -7.73 11.39
CA LYS A 317 28.74 -7.80 11.30
C LYS A 317 29.06 -8.88 10.25
N SER A 318 29.03 -8.52 8.97
CA SER A 318 29.56 -9.37 7.92
C SER A 318 30.99 -9.66 8.32
N LYS A 319 31.30 -10.93 8.57
CA LYS A 319 32.68 -11.35 8.65
C LYS A 319 33.32 -10.87 7.35
N PRO A 320 34.48 -10.18 7.41
CA PRO A 320 35.18 -9.82 6.18
C PRO A 320 35.41 -11.12 5.41
N GLU A 321 34.91 -11.21 4.20
CA GLU A 321 35.29 -12.29 3.29
C GLU A 321 36.80 -12.24 3.17
N LYS A 322 37.44 -13.33 3.60
CA LYS A 322 38.86 -13.52 3.38
C LYS A 322 39.04 -13.80 1.89
N HIS A 323 39.47 -12.80 1.17
CA HIS A 323 40.05 -12.97 -0.17
C HIS A 323 41.36 -13.75 -0.10
#